data_122620e862823c488c79cad5273a0088
#
_entry.id   122620e862823c488c79cad5273a0088
#
_cell.length_a   1.000
_cell.length_b   1.000
_cell.length_c   1.000
_cell.angle_alpha   90.00
_cell.angle_beta   90.00
_cell.angle_gamma   90.00
#
_symmetry.space_group_name_H-M   'P 1'
#
loop_
_entity.id
_entity.type
_entity.pdbx_description
1 polymer ?
#
loop_
_entity_poly.entity_id
_entity_poly.type
_entity_poly.pdbx_seq_one_letter_code
_entity_poly.pdbx_strand_id
1 'polypeptide(L)'
;MGIGLITFSFLQLTPIIVSIIYNEDNIAAFAYSFLITLAFGSFLYLVNFEKKYEGIRVKEGFLLTVLLWLFFTIFATLPLILGTKSGLTIVSAYFEATSGLTTTGATIFSDLSGEYYSILFYRGLLQWIGGLGIIVLAIALMPLLGVGGMQLYRGETQGPINQSKLRPKIAETAMVLVYIYLCLLYTSDAADDTRRG
;
A
#
# COMPACT_ATOMS: atom_id res chain seq x y z
N MET A 1 -5.85 -2.54 -11.83
CA MET A 1 -5.99 -1.30 -11.05
C MET A 1 -7.20 -1.34 -10.10
N GLY A 2 -8.42 -1.62 -10.57
CA GLY A 2 -9.61 -1.61 -9.71
C GLY A 2 -9.50 -2.47 -8.46
N ILE A 3 -9.02 -3.72 -8.59
CA ILE A 3 -8.84 -4.63 -7.44
C ILE A 3 -7.89 -4.02 -6.38
N GLY A 4 -6.78 -3.40 -6.81
CA GLY A 4 -5.84 -2.77 -5.87
C GLY A 4 -6.48 -1.65 -5.07
N LEU A 5 -7.28 -0.78 -5.71
CA LEU A 5 -8.00 0.29 -5.02
C LEU A 5 -9.11 -0.24 -4.10
N ILE A 6 -9.82 -1.28 -4.52
CA ILE A 6 -10.81 -1.95 -3.65
C ILE A 6 -10.12 -2.50 -2.40
N THR A 7 -9.01 -3.22 -2.55
CA THR A 7 -8.25 -3.72 -1.40
C THR A 7 -7.76 -2.58 -0.51
N PHE A 8 -7.23 -1.51 -1.10
CA PHE A 8 -6.78 -0.33 -0.37
C PHE A 8 -7.92 0.35 0.40
N SER A 9 -9.14 0.40 -0.18
CA SER A 9 -10.28 0.96 0.54
C SER A 9 -10.59 0.21 1.82
N PHE A 10 -10.55 -1.12 1.82
CA PHE A 10 -10.78 -1.90 3.04
C PHE A 10 -9.73 -1.63 4.12
N LEU A 11 -8.49 -1.36 3.74
CA LEU A 11 -7.44 -0.98 4.69
C LEU A 11 -7.73 0.36 5.36
N GLN A 12 -8.43 1.29 4.68
CA GLN A 12 -8.86 2.56 5.28
C GLN A 12 -9.93 2.40 6.38
N LEU A 13 -10.56 1.22 6.52
CA LEU A 13 -11.48 0.95 7.62
C LEU A 13 -10.76 0.64 8.94
N THR A 14 -9.51 0.19 8.89
CA THR A 14 -8.78 -0.20 10.11
C THR A 14 -8.59 0.94 11.11
N PRO A 15 -8.31 2.22 10.72
CA PRO A 15 -8.24 3.33 11.65
C PRO A 15 -9.57 3.66 12.34
N ILE A 16 -10.71 3.25 11.79
CA ILE A 16 -12.03 3.43 12.43
C ILE A 16 -12.07 2.67 13.76
N ILE A 17 -11.46 1.48 13.84
CA ILE A 17 -11.39 0.70 15.06
C ILE A 17 -10.64 1.50 16.14
N VAL A 18 -9.53 2.13 15.77
CA VAL A 18 -8.74 2.99 16.67
C VAL A 18 -9.57 4.21 17.10
N SER A 19 -10.25 4.87 16.16
CA SER A 19 -11.11 6.01 16.43
C SER A 19 -12.23 5.66 17.43
N ILE A 20 -12.83 4.47 17.33
CA ILE A 20 -13.85 3.98 18.27
C ILE A 20 -13.25 3.73 19.65
N ILE A 21 -12.08 3.09 19.75
CA ILE A 21 -11.42 2.78 21.01
C ILE A 21 -11.08 4.06 21.78
N TYR A 22 -10.60 5.10 21.09
CA TYR A 22 -10.21 6.38 21.68
C TYR A 22 -11.32 7.43 21.73
N ASN A 23 -12.56 7.07 21.31
CA ASN A 23 -13.71 7.97 21.24
C ASN A 23 -13.42 9.28 20.48
N GLU A 24 -12.86 9.13 19.26
CA GLU A 24 -12.53 10.26 18.39
C GLU A 24 -13.68 10.59 17.43
N ASP A 25 -13.83 11.87 17.07
CA ASP A 25 -14.95 12.34 16.24
C ASP A 25 -14.72 12.22 14.72
N ASN A 26 -13.58 11.62 14.31
CA ASN A 26 -13.18 11.55 12.92
C ASN A 26 -13.57 10.25 12.17
N ILE A 27 -14.43 9.43 12.75
CA ILE A 27 -14.94 8.18 12.13
C ILE A 27 -15.54 8.45 10.74
N ALA A 28 -16.31 9.55 10.62
CA ALA A 28 -16.95 9.92 9.36
C ALA A 28 -15.93 10.19 8.25
N ALA A 29 -14.77 10.76 8.56
CA ALA A 29 -13.71 11.04 7.61
C ALA A 29 -13.19 9.76 6.94
N PHE A 30 -12.92 8.71 7.72
CA PHE A 30 -12.50 7.42 7.23
C PHE A 30 -13.61 6.70 6.45
N ALA A 31 -14.86 6.78 6.94
CA ALA A 31 -16.01 6.16 6.27
C ALA A 31 -16.27 6.79 4.90
N TYR A 32 -16.24 8.12 4.76
CA TYR A 32 -16.35 8.78 3.46
C TYR A 32 -15.19 8.45 2.54
N SER A 33 -13.97 8.44 3.06
CA SER A 33 -12.78 8.08 2.27
C SER A 33 -12.86 6.66 1.75
N PHE A 34 -13.30 5.71 2.58
CA PHE A 34 -13.58 4.33 2.19
C PHE A 34 -14.59 4.27 1.04
N LEU A 35 -15.76 4.92 1.19
CA LEU A 35 -16.81 4.87 0.18
C LEU A 35 -16.37 5.46 -1.15
N ILE A 36 -15.68 6.59 -1.14
CA ILE A 36 -15.17 7.25 -2.36
C ILE A 36 -14.14 6.34 -3.05
N THR A 37 -13.19 5.79 -2.29
CA THR A 37 -12.14 4.92 -2.83
C THR A 37 -12.74 3.62 -3.37
N LEU A 38 -13.70 3.03 -2.66
CA LEU A 38 -14.41 1.82 -3.07
C LEU A 38 -15.22 2.05 -4.35
N ALA A 39 -15.98 3.14 -4.42
CA ALA A 39 -16.79 3.48 -5.59
C ALA A 39 -15.91 3.65 -6.84
N PHE A 40 -14.81 4.38 -6.72
CA PHE A 40 -13.87 4.59 -7.82
C PHE A 40 -13.15 3.28 -8.22
N GLY A 41 -12.70 2.50 -7.25
CA GLY A 41 -12.09 1.19 -7.49
C GLY A 41 -13.03 0.21 -8.18
N SER A 42 -14.30 0.17 -7.75
CA SER A 42 -15.35 -0.65 -8.34
C SER A 42 -15.69 -0.19 -9.77
N PHE A 43 -15.77 1.11 -9.99
CA PHE A 43 -15.97 1.67 -11.33
C PHE A 43 -14.84 1.24 -12.30
N LEU A 44 -13.58 1.39 -11.89
CA LEU A 44 -12.45 0.93 -12.70
C LEU A 44 -12.44 -0.59 -12.94
N TYR A 45 -12.91 -1.36 -11.98
CA TYR A 45 -13.02 -2.81 -12.12
C TYR A 45 -14.08 -3.17 -13.16
N LEU A 46 -15.27 -2.58 -13.08
CA LEU A 46 -16.40 -2.86 -13.99
C LEU A 46 -16.09 -2.45 -15.43
N VAL A 47 -15.48 -1.29 -15.65
CA VAL A 47 -15.12 -0.79 -16.99
C VAL A 47 -14.12 -1.72 -17.70
N ASN A 48 -13.29 -2.45 -16.95
CA ASN A 48 -12.28 -3.32 -17.52
C ASN A 48 -12.62 -4.81 -17.41
N PHE A 49 -13.82 -5.16 -16.93
CA PHE A 49 -14.20 -6.55 -16.65
C PHE A 49 -14.20 -7.45 -17.89
N GLU A 50 -14.60 -6.94 -19.06
CA GLU A 50 -14.73 -7.71 -20.29
C GLU A 50 -13.41 -7.87 -21.08
N LYS A 51 -12.34 -7.18 -20.71
CA LYS A 51 -11.08 -7.28 -21.44
C LYS A 51 -10.34 -8.57 -21.10
N LYS A 52 -10.28 -9.51 -22.06
CA LYS A 52 -9.38 -10.67 -21.96
C LYS A 52 -7.92 -10.18 -21.95
N TYR A 53 -7.24 -10.43 -20.86
CA TYR A 53 -5.81 -10.12 -20.74
C TYR A 53 -4.96 -11.22 -21.37
N GLU A 54 -4.32 -10.95 -22.48
CA GLU A 54 -3.35 -11.83 -23.15
C GLU A 54 -1.93 -11.74 -22.57
N GLY A 55 -1.81 -11.52 -21.28
CA GLY A 55 -0.54 -11.31 -20.59
C GLY A 55 -0.14 -9.83 -20.54
N ILE A 56 0.59 -9.46 -19.48
CA ILE A 56 1.06 -8.09 -19.25
C ILE A 56 2.46 -7.96 -19.84
N ARG A 57 2.65 -7.01 -20.75
CA ARG A 57 3.98 -6.65 -21.26
C ARG A 57 4.74 -5.88 -20.19
N VAL A 58 6.09 -5.92 -20.25
CA VAL A 58 6.96 -5.23 -19.30
C VAL A 58 6.59 -3.73 -19.17
N LYS A 59 6.39 -3.05 -20.27
CA LYS A 59 5.98 -1.62 -20.28
C LYS A 59 4.65 -1.39 -19.58
N GLU A 60 3.68 -2.28 -19.78
CA GLU A 60 2.35 -2.20 -19.14
C GLU A 60 2.45 -2.45 -17.63
N GLY A 61 3.35 -3.34 -17.21
CA GLY A 61 3.64 -3.59 -15.80
C GLY A 61 4.18 -2.35 -15.09
N PHE A 62 5.16 -1.67 -15.70
CA PHE A 62 5.69 -0.41 -15.16
C PHE A 62 4.64 0.69 -15.10
N LEU A 63 3.86 0.87 -16.18
CA LEU A 63 2.79 1.86 -16.21
C LEU A 63 1.74 1.58 -15.14
N LEU A 64 1.32 0.32 -15.02
CA LEU A 64 0.37 -0.10 -13.99
C LEU A 64 0.86 0.26 -12.58
N THR A 65 2.14 0.02 -12.32
CA THR A 65 2.79 0.35 -11.06
C THR A 65 2.74 1.83 -10.74
N VAL A 66 3.21 2.67 -11.67
CA VAL A 66 3.23 4.14 -11.49
C VAL A 66 1.81 4.64 -11.24
N LEU A 67 0.84 4.18 -12.02
CA LEU A 67 -0.55 4.58 -11.86
C LEU A 67 -1.15 4.10 -10.52
N LEU A 68 -0.83 2.89 -10.05
CA LEU A 68 -1.27 2.40 -8.74
C LEU A 68 -0.74 3.29 -7.62
N TRP A 69 0.55 3.64 -7.64
CA TRP A 69 1.14 4.53 -6.63
C TRP A 69 0.49 5.92 -6.65
N LEU A 70 0.27 6.50 -7.83
CA LEU A 70 -0.41 7.80 -7.94
C LEU A 70 -1.83 7.74 -7.39
N PHE A 71 -2.61 6.74 -7.77
CA PHE A 71 -3.98 6.60 -7.27
C PHE A 71 -4.02 6.32 -5.77
N PHE A 72 -3.15 5.43 -5.26
CA PHE A 72 -3.08 5.17 -3.83
C PHE A 72 -2.79 6.46 -3.05
N THR A 73 -1.84 7.28 -3.52
CA THR A 73 -1.52 8.56 -2.87
C THR A 73 -2.70 9.52 -2.88
N ILE A 74 -3.41 9.66 -4.02
CA ILE A 74 -4.59 10.53 -4.14
C ILE A 74 -5.68 10.09 -3.14
N PHE A 75 -6.00 8.81 -3.10
CA PHE A 75 -7.03 8.31 -2.20
C PHE A 75 -6.57 8.22 -0.74
N ALA A 76 -5.28 8.04 -0.48
CA ALA A 76 -4.72 8.13 0.86
C ALA A 76 -4.77 9.54 1.46
N THR A 77 -4.87 10.56 0.62
CA THR A 77 -4.98 11.95 1.04
C THR A 77 -6.33 12.27 1.68
N LEU A 78 -7.40 11.57 1.28
CA LEU A 78 -8.78 11.86 1.71
C LEU A 78 -8.96 11.81 3.24
N PRO A 79 -8.56 10.75 3.96
CA PRO A 79 -8.70 10.71 5.41
C PRO A 79 -7.91 11.81 6.12
N LEU A 80 -6.76 12.22 5.55
CA LEU A 80 -5.90 13.26 6.11
C LEU A 80 -6.52 14.65 5.95
N ILE A 81 -7.19 14.93 4.82
CA ILE A 81 -7.91 16.21 4.64
C ILE A 81 -9.11 16.30 5.59
N LEU A 82 -9.88 15.21 5.69
CA LEU A 82 -11.16 15.21 6.36
C LEU A 82 -11.07 14.95 7.87
N GLY A 83 -10.01 14.25 8.33
CA GLY A 83 -9.96 13.67 9.65
C GLY A 83 -8.89 14.22 10.59
N THR A 84 -8.03 15.16 10.17
CA THR A 84 -7.01 15.75 11.04
C THR A 84 -7.56 16.90 11.87
N LYS A 85 -7.14 17.02 13.13
CA LYS A 85 -7.48 18.18 14.01
C LYS A 85 -6.88 19.46 13.48
N SER A 86 -5.67 19.39 12.95
CA SER A 86 -4.91 20.54 12.44
C SER A 86 -5.48 21.13 11.14
N GLY A 87 -6.44 20.44 10.48
CA GLY A 87 -7.07 20.94 9.26
C GLY A 87 -6.07 21.10 8.12
N LEU A 88 -5.47 20.00 7.64
CA LEU A 88 -4.47 20.04 6.58
C LEU A 88 -5.04 20.59 5.27
N THR A 89 -4.25 21.42 4.59
CA THR A 89 -4.53 21.79 3.21
C THR A 89 -4.38 20.58 2.29
N ILE A 90 -5.00 20.62 1.11
CA ILE A 90 -4.90 19.53 0.11
C ILE A 90 -3.42 19.20 -0.19
N VAL A 91 -2.59 20.22 -0.37
CA VAL A 91 -1.16 20.05 -0.69
C VAL A 91 -0.42 19.38 0.48
N SER A 92 -0.69 19.84 1.71
CA SER A 92 -0.10 19.29 2.92
C SER A 92 -0.50 17.83 3.14
N ALA A 93 -1.78 17.52 2.99
CA ALA A 93 -2.30 16.16 3.13
C ALA A 93 -1.75 15.22 2.03
N TYR A 94 -1.63 15.72 0.80
CA TYR A 94 -1.01 14.97 -0.31
C TYR A 94 0.47 14.68 -0.05
N PHE A 95 1.21 15.66 0.47
CA PHE A 95 2.59 15.48 0.88
C PHE A 95 2.72 14.41 1.96
N GLU A 96 1.88 14.47 3.00
CA GLU A 96 1.88 13.52 4.11
C GLU A 96 1.54 12.09 3.64
N ALA A 97 0.52 11.95 2.77
CA ALA A 97 0.15 10.68 2.16
C ALA A 97 1.28 10.10 1.29
N THR A 98 1.92 10.96 0.47
CA THR A 98 3.05 10.57 -0.38
C THR A 98 4.22 10.11 0.48
N SER A 99 4.58 10.89 1.51
CA SER A 99 5.66 10.58 2.45
C SER A 99 5.42 9.24 3.16
N GLY A 100 4.18 8.98 3.58
CA GLY A 100 3.79 7.71 4.18
C GLY A 100 3.97 6.54 3.21
N LEU A 101 3.33 6.59 2.05
CA LEU A 101 3.38 5.50 1.06
C LEU A 101 4.77 5.27 0.48
N THR A 102 5.59 6.30 0.31
CA THR A 102 6.99 6.15 -0.15
C THR A 102 7.95 5.79 0.97
N THR A 103 7.45 5.63 2.21
CA THR A 103 8.27 5.33 3.40
C THR A 103 9.37 6.38 3.67
N THR A 104 9.17 7.62 3.20
CA THR A 104 10.12 8.71 3.37
C THR A 104 10.20 9.19 4.81
N GLY A 105 9.07 9.14 5.54
CA GLY A 105 9.00 9.51 6.95
C GLY A 105 9.01 11.04 7.23
N ALA A 106 9.04 11.86 6.18
CA ALA A 106 8.91 13.31 6.33
C ALA A 106 7.49 13.68 6.77
N THR A 107 7.36 14.69 7.63
CA THR A 107 6.06 15.15 8.14
C THR A 107 5.92 16.65 8.14
N ILE A 108 4.70 17.11 7.90
CA ILE A 108 4.31 18.53 8.01
C ILE A 108 3.85 18.86 9.43
N PHE A 109 3.44 17.85 10.19
CA PHE A 109 3.01 18.07 11.56
C PHE A 109 4.17 18.55 12.42
N SER A 110 4.05 19.73 13.00
CA SER A 110 5.02 20.29 13.95
C SER A 110 4.93 19.60 15.32
N ASP A 111 3.73 19.15 15.68
CA ASP A 111 3.47 18.38 16.90
C ASP A 111 2.47 17.25 16.57
N LEU A 112 2.89 16.03 16.81
CA LEU A 112 2.07 14.83 16.63
C LEU A 112 1.25 14.48 17.87
N SER A 113 1.64 14.97 19.05
CA SER A 113 0.97 14.62 20.31
C SER A 113 -0.45 15.19 20.42
N GLY A 114 -0.75 16.24 19.66
CA GLY A 114 -2.07 16.86 19.60
C GLY A 114 -3.05 16.22 18.62
N GLU A 115 -2.59 15.35 17.71
CA GLU A 115 -3.44 14.73 16.68
C GLU A 115 -4.20 13.51 17.19
N TYR A 116 -5.21 13.08 16.41
CA TYR A 116 -5.97 11.86 16.69
C TYR A 116 -5.08 10.60 16.57
N TYR A 117 -5.23 9.66 17.47
CA TYR A 117 -4.51 8.38 17.44
C TYR A 117 -4.83 7.58 16.17
N SER A 118 -6.07 7.66 15.68
CA SER A 118 -6.48 7.06 14.41
C SER A 118 -5.71 7.61 13.21
N ILE A 119 -5.39 8.92 13.20
CA ILE A 119 -4.55 9.55 12.17
C ILE A 119 -3.09 9.09 12.29
N LEU A 120 -2.56 9.02 13.51
CA LEU A 120 -1.20 8.50 13.75
C LEU A 120 -1.08 7.03 13.31
N PHE A 121 -2.08 6.22 13.66
CA PHE A 121 -2.18 4.84 13.20
C PHE A 121 -2.27 4.76 11.67
N TYR A 122 -3.09 5.60 11.04
CA TYR A 122 -3.24 5.63 9.59
C TYR A 122 -1.92 5.98 8.87
N ARG A 123 -1.16 6.93 9.38
CA ARG A 123 0.18 7.27 8.86
C ARG A 123 1.13 6.06 8.93
N GLY A 124 1.16 5.37 10.08
CA GLY A 124 1.92 4.13 10.24
C GLY A 124 1.47 3.03 9.27
N LEU A 125 0.15 2.89 9.08
CA LEU A 125 -0.44 1.95 8.11
C LEU A 125 0.00 2.26 6.68
N LEU A 126 0.04 3.53 6.26
CA LEU A 126 0.51 3.93 4.94
C LEU A 126 1.99 3.55 4.74
N GLN A 127 2.84 3.78 5.73
CA GLN A 127 4.25 3.38 5.68
C GLN A 127 4.41 1.86 5.59
N TRP A 128 3.61 1.12 6.34
CA TRP A 128 3.61 -0.34 6.31
C TRP A 128 3.18 -0.89 4.94
N ILE A 129 2.08 -0.38 4.37
CA ILE A 129 1.60 -0.77 3.04
C ILE A 129 2.63 -0.38 1.98
N GLY A 130 3.21 0.81 2.07
CA GLY A 130 4.21 1.30 1.15
C GLY A 130 5.47 0.44 1.14
N GLY A 131 6.00 0.09 2.32
CA GLY A 131 7.15 -0.79 2.46
C GLY A 131 6.92 -2.18 1.89
N LEU A 132 5.79 -2.81 2.22
CA LEU A 132 5.39 -4.08 1.62
C LEU A 132 5.16 -3.97 0.11
N GLY A 133 4.49 -2.90 -0.32
CA GLY A 133 4.14 -2.67 -1.72
C GLY A 133 5.36 -2.62 -2.63
N ILE A 134 6.40 -1.88 -2.26
CA ILE A 134 7.62 -1.78 -3.06
C ILE A 134 8.38 -3.11 -3.14
N ILE A 135 8.40 -3.89 -2.06
CA ILE A 135 9.08 -5.20 -2.04
C ILE A 135 8.35 -6.19 -2.94
N VAL A 136 7.01 -6.29 -2.79
CA VAL A 136 6.19 -7.18 -3.63
C VAL A 136 6.31 -6.80 -5.10
N LEU A 137 6.32 -5.50 -5.38
CA LEU A 137 6.50 -4.98 -6.72
C LEU A 137 7.86 -5.35 -7.31
N ALA A 138 8.95 -5.14 -6.55
CA ALA A 138 10.29 -5.49 -6.99
C ALA A 138 10.38 -6.97 -7.38
N ILE A 139 9.82 -7.87 -6.55
CA ILE A 139 9.79 -9.30 -6.82
C ILE A 139 8.94 -9.62 -8.04
N ALA A 140 7.80 -8.95 -8.21
CA ALA A 140 6.92 -9.16 -9.36
C ALA A 140 7.55 -8.70 -10.69
N LEU A 141 8.35 -7.63 -10.66
CA LEU A 141 9.02 -7.07 -11.84
C LEU A 141 10.34 -7.75 -12.19
N MET A 142 11.06 -8.31 -11.21
CA MET A 142 12.35 -9.00 -11.46
C MET A 142 12.30 -10.02 -12.61
N PRO A 143 11.31 -10.93 -12.66
CA PRO A 143 11.19 -11.89 -13.75
C PRO A 143 10.98 -11.23 -15.11
N LEU A 144 10.26 -10.08 -15.14
CA LEU A 144 9.98 -9.35 -16.38
C LEU A 144 11.23 -8.64 -16.93
N LEU A 145 12.14 -8.24 -16.02
CA LEU A 145 13.41 -7.58 -16.39
C LEU A 145 14.51 -8.58 -16.81
N GLY A 146 14.29 -9.88 -16.62
CA GLY A 146 15.31 -10.90 -16.91
C GLY A 146 16.51 -10.86 -15.94
N VAL A 147 16.38 -10.12 -14.82
CA VAL A 147 17.41 -9.99 -13.79
C VAL A 147 17.22 -11.12 -12.76
N GLY A 148 18.29 -11.74 -12.28
CA GLY A 148 18.22 -12.73 -11.22
C GLY A 148 18.19 -14.19 -11.69
N GLY A 149 19.17 -14.62 -12.50
CA GLY A 149 19.38 -16.04 -12.79
C GLY A 149 18.44 -16.68 -13.82
N MET A 150 17.44 -15.96 -14.33
CA MET A 150 16.50 -16.45 -15.33
C MET A 150 17.19 -16.75 -16.69
N GLN A 151 18.34 -16.16 -16.96
CA GLN A 151 19.15 -16.49 -18.14
C GLN A 151 19.78 -17.90 -18.02
N LEU A 152 20.16 -18.32 -16.80
CA LEU A 152 20.62 -19.68 -16.52
C LEU A 152 19.47 -20.69 -16.64
N TYR A 153 18.25 -20.33 -16.19
CA TYR A 153 17.07 -21.20 -16.31
C TYR A 153 16.57 -21.32 -17.75
N ARG A 154 16.78 -20.30 -18.60
CA ARG A 154 16.48 -20.37 -20.04
C ARG A 154 17.43 -21.30 -20.80
N GLY A 155 18.66 -21.47 -20.31
CA GLY A 155 19.65 -22.41 -20.89
C GLY A 155 19.35 -23.88 -20.62
N GLU A 156 18.64 -24.18 -19.50
CA GLU A 156 18.38 -25.58 -19.09
C GLU A 156 16.99 -26.09 -19.50
N THR A 157 16.02 -25.20 -19.77
CA THR A 157 14.67 -25.58 -20.20
C THR A 157 14.38 -25.11 -21.63
N GLN A 158 14.55 -25.96 -22.58
CA GLN A 158 14.06 -25.81 -23.96
C GLN A 158 12.54 -25.97 -23.99
N GLY A 159 11.79 -24.91 -23.61
CA GLY A 159 10.33 -24.92 -23.67
C GLY A 159 9.72 -23.55 -23.33
N PRO A 160 8.49 -23.27 -23.76
CA PRO A 160 7.81 -22.01 -23.42
C PRO A 160 7.67 -21.89 -21.92
N ILE A 161 8.18 -20.78 -21.36
CA ILE A 161 8.11 -20.47 -19.92
C ILE A 161 6.62 -20.43 -19.54
N ASN A 162 6.18 -21.43 -18.81
CA ASN A 162 4.83 -21.48 -18.27
C ASN A 162 4.69 -20.42 -17.17
N GLN A 163 4.13 -19.26 -17.51
CA GLN A 163 3.86 -18.16 -16.58
C GLN A 163 3.00 -18.59 -15.38
N SER A 164 2.24 -19.68 -15.52
CA SER A 164 1.45 -20.28 -14.45
C SER A 164 2.29 -20.83 -13.28
N LYS A 165 3.56 -21.19 -13.49
CA LYS A 165 4.47 -21.69 -12.45
C LYS A 165 5.21 -20.58 -11.69
N LEU A 166 5.26 -19.36 -12.21
CA LEU A 166 5.91 -18.21 -11.56
C LEU A 166 4.99 -17.53 -10.53
N ARG A 167 3.68 -17.53 -10.77
CA ARG A 167 2.69 -16.91 -9.86
C ARG A 167 2.70 -17.46 -8.43
N PRO A 168 2.68 -18.79 -8.19
CA PRO A 168 2.72 -19.31 -6.83
C PRO A 168 4.01 -18.94 -6.09
N LYS A 169 5.16 -18.97 -6.76
CA LYS A 169 6.45 -18.59 -6.13
C LYS A 169 6.50 -17.11 -5.72
N ILE A 170 5.94 -16.20 -6.51
CA ILE A 170 5.87 -14.78 -6.16
C ILE A 170 4.97 -14.58 -4.94
N ALA A 171 3.81 -15.25 -4.89
CA ALA A 171 2.89 -15.16 -3.77
C ALA A 171 3.47 -15.74 -2.48
N GLU A 172 4.15 -16.89 -2.56
CA GLU A 172 4.85 -17.50 -1.42
C GLU A 172 5.96 -16.60 -0.89
N THR A 173 6.78 -16.04 -1.78
CA THR A 173 7.85 -15.10 -1.39
C THR A 173 7.28 -13.84 -0.77
N ALA A 174 6.20 -13.29 -1.33
CA ALA A 174 5.52 -12.13 -0.75
C ALA A 174 4.98 -12.42 0.64
N MET A 175 4.35 -13.59 0.87
CA MET A 175 3.88 -13.99 2.21
C MET A 175 5.02 -14.11 3.22
N VAL A 176 6.13 -14.75 2.86
CA VAL A 176 7.31 -14.86 3.74
C VAL A 176 7.83 -13.48 4.12
N LEU A 177 7.89 -12.54 3.16
CA LEU A 177 8.33 -11.16 3.43
C LEU A 177 7.35 -10.41 4.33
N VAL A 178 6.04 -10.62 4.17
CA VAL A 178 5.03 -10.07 5.10
C VAL A 178 5.27 -10.57 6.52
N TYR A 179 5.52 -11.87 6.70
CA TYR A 179 5.82 -12.43 8.02
C TYR A 179 7.11 -11.87 8.61
N ILE A 180 8.19 -11.78 7.82
CA ILE A 180 9.45 -11.17 8.27
C ILE A 180 9.23 -9.70 8.67
N TYR A 181 8.47 -8.94 7.88
CA TYR A 181 8.19 -7.54 8.17
C TYR A 181 7.38 -7.38 9.46
N LEU A 182 6.38 -8.23 9.69
CA LEU A 182 5.63 -8.25 10.95
C LEU A 182 6.51 -8.63 12.15
N CYS A 183 7.40 -9.61 12.00
CA CYS A 183 8.36 -9.97 13.05
C CYS A 183 9.30 -8.81 13.37
N LEU A 184 9.83 -8.12 12.36
CA LEU A 184 10.70 -6.95 12.55
C LEU A 184 9.98 -5.79 13.22
N LEU A 185 8.72 -5.55 12.85
CA LEU A 185 7.89 -4.53 13.49
C LEU A 185 7.73 -4.82 14.99
N TYR A 186 7.39 -6.07 15.34
CA TYR A 186 7.25 -6.49 16.74
C TYR A 186 8.56 -6.39 17.53
N THR A 187 9.68 -6.78 16.94
CA THR A 187 10.99 -6.72 17.60
C THR A 187 11.50 -5.29 17.77
N SER A 188 11.21 -4.39 16.84
CA SER A 188 11.58 -2.98 16.95
C SER A 188 10.82 -2.25 18.06
N ASP A 189 9.53 -2.56 18.21
CA ASP A 189 8.68 -2.02 19.28
C ASP A 189 9.15 -2.52 20.65
N ALA A 190 9.45 -3.81 20.78
CA ALA A 190 10.03 -4.38 22.00
C ALA A 190 11.40 -3.78 22.38
N ALA A 191 12.21 -3.37 21.39
CA ALA A 191 13.50 -2.72 21.65
C ALA A 191 13.35 -1.27 22.16
N ASP A 192 12.29 -0.58 21.77
CA ASP A 192 11.99 0.79 22.27
C ASP A 192 11.45 0.77 23.70
N ASP A 193 10.65 -0.24 24.06
CA ASP A 193 10.15 -0.40 25.44
C ASP A 193 11.29 -0.67 26.44
N THR A 194 12.33 -1.39 26.05
CA THR A 194 13.50 -1.65 26.91
C THR A 194 14.38 -0.41 27.15
N ARG A 195 14.26 0.65 26.34
CA ARG A 195 14.95 1.91 26.53
C ARG A 195 14.21 2.90 27.44
N ARG A 196 12.93 2.66 27.70
CA ARG A 196 12.09 3.53 28.57
C ARG A 196 11.99 3.04 30.02
N GLY A 197 12.51 1.86 30.36
CA GLY A 197 12.68 1.33 31.70
C GLY A 197 14.09 1.55 32.20
#